data_88c84687e1cbc1004fea71b918c953b2
#
_entry.id   88c84687e1cbc1004fea71b918c953b2
#
_cell.length_a   1.000
_cell.length_b   1.000
_cell.length_c   1.000
_cell.angle_alpha   90.00
_cell.angle_beta   90.00
_cell.angle_gamma   90.00
#
_symmetry.space_group_name_H-M   'P 1'
#
loop_
_entity.id
_entity.type
_entity.pdbx_description
1 polymer ?
#
loop_
_entity_poly.entity_id
_entity_poly.type
_entity_poly.pdbx_seq_one_letter_code
_entity_poly.pdbx_strand_id
1 'polypeptide(L)'
;MKVFIVFLALFSINVYAKPVNVNAADAETISESLKGIGQKKAEAIVSYRTENGKFKTNEDLMNVKGIAEKTIEKNAGDILFSNSKASKKTKKAKKAK
;
A
#
# COMPACT_ATOMS: atom_id res chain seq x y z
N MET A 1 29.73 -32.43 13.77
CA MET A 1 29.29 -32.24 13.74
C MET A 1 28.40 -31.46 13.85
N LYS A 2 27.90 -30.86 13.62
CA LYS A 2 27.25 -30.11 13.72
C LYS A 2 26.28 -29.82 12.89
N VAL A 3 25.27 -29.61 13.02
CA VAL A 3 24.37 -29.51 12.22
C VAL A 3 23.53 -28.55 12.48
N PHE A 4 23.18 -27.70 12.61
CA PHE A 4 22.34 -26.82 12.99
C PHE A 4 22.00 -25.90 12.00
N ILE A 5 22.24 -25.90 11.04
CA ILE A 5 22.01 -25.02 10.14
C ILE A 5 20.72 -24.95 9.66
N VAL A 6 19.95 -25.81 9.66
CA VAL A 6 18.77 -25.79 9.13
C VAL A 6 17.83 -24.84 9.38
N PHE A 7 17.75 -24.20 10.32
CA PHE A 7 16.79 -23.37 10.60
C PHE A 7 16.56 -22.24 9.84
N LEU A 8 17.38 -21.66 9.29
CA LEU A 8 17.22 -20.60 8.57
C LEU A 8 16.24 -20.74 7.58
N ALA A 9 16.12 -21.72 6.93
CA ALA A 9 15.25 -21.88 5.91
C ALA A 9 13.86 -21.65 6.26
N LEU A 10 13.53 -21.79 7.41
CA LEU A 10 12.24 -21.66 7.76
C LEU A 10 11.73 -20.34 7.74
N PHE A 11 12.47 -19.40 7.67
CA PHE A 11 12.05 -18.16 7.76
C PHE A 11 11.66 -17.59 6.57
N SER A 12 11.01 -18.13 5.69
CA SER A 12 10.72 -17.56 4.52
C SER A 12 9.62 -16.66 4.78
N ILE A 13 9.80 -15.50 4.98
CA ILE A 13 8.86 -14.59 5.22
C ILE A 13 8.26 -14.22 3.97
N ASN A 14 7.10 -14.48 3.66
CA ASN A 14 6.52 -14.10 2.49
C ASN A 14 5.97 -12.76 2.64
N VAL A 15 6.58 -11.84 2.05
CA VAL A 15 6.12 -10.50 2.13
C VAL A 15 5.29 -10.25 0.95
N TYR A 16 4.01 -10.31 0.99
CA TYR A 16 3.21 -10.03 -0.10
C TYR A 16 2.50 -8.73 0.07
N ALA A 17 2.22 -8.04 -0.98
CA ALA A 17 1.48 -6.79 -0.91
C ALA A 17 0.07 -7.18 -0.52
N LYS A 18 -0.58 -6.42 0.28
CA LYS A 18 -1.93 -6.69 0.68
C LYS A 18 -2.80 -5.49 0.49
N PRO A 19 -4.08 -5.64 0.23
CA PRO A 19 -4.95 -4.51 0.02
C PRO A 19 -4.98 -3.65 1.27
N VAL A 20 -4.89 -2.36 1.12
CA VAL A 20 -4.93 -1.49 2.27
C VAL A 20 -5.64 -0.21 1.91
N ASN A 21 -6.46 0.29 2.80
CA ASN A 21 -7.19 1.51 2.57
C ASN A 21 -6.32 2.66 3.01
N VAL A 22 -5.74 3.38 2.06
CA VAL A 22 -4.81 4.45 2.38
C VAL A 22 -5.47 5.63 3.08
N ASN A 23 -6.79 5.68 3.08
CA ASN A 23 -7.46 6.76 3.76
C ASN A 23 -7.74 6.45 5.22
N ALA A 24 -7.60 5.21 5.61
CA ALA A 24 -7.88 4.84 6.97
C ALA A 24 -6.73 4.15 7.72
N ALA A 25 -5.83 3.51 7.02
CA ALA A 25 -4.79 2.77 7.68
C ALA A 25 -3.72 3.67 8.27
N ASP A 26 -3.01 3.20 9.24
CA ASP A 26 -1.96 4.01 9.82
C ASP A 26 -0.68 3.74 9.03
N ALA A 27 0.33 4.51 9.29
CA ALA A 27 1.56 4.44 8.52
C ALA A 27 2.19 3.06 8.56
N GLU A 28 2.19 2.43 9.69
CA GLU A 28 2.78 1.14 9.81
C GLU A 28 2.08 0.13 8.93
N THR A 29 0.77 0.13 8.94
CA THR A 29 0.00 -0.78 8.13
C THR A 29 0.24 -0.52 6.65
N ILE A 30 0.30 0.73 6.26
CA ILE A 30 0.51 1.06 4.87
C ILE A 30 1.89 0.57 4.44
N SER A 31 2.90 0.78 5.25
CA SER A 31 4.24 0.40 4.86
C SER A 31 4.38 -1.12 4.79
N GLU A 32 3.65 -1.84 5.59
CA GLU A 32 3.71 -3.27 5.55
C GLU A 32 2.89 -3.86 4.41
N SER A 33 1.92 -3.15 3.95
CA SER A 33 1.05 -3.66 2.93
C SER A 33 1.46 -3.35 1.50
N LEU A 34 2.10 -2.24 1.30
CA LEU A 34 2.42 -1.83 -0.06
C LEU A 34 3.91 -1.95 -0.35
N LYS A 35 4.23 -2.42 -1.52
CA LYS A 35 5.60 -2.57 -1.89
C LYS A 35 6.26 -1.26 -2.17
N GLY A 36 7.47 -1.13 -1.77
CA GLY A 36 8.20 0.10 -2.02
C GLY A 36 7.83 1.31 -1.18
N ILE A 37 6.94 1.12 -0.23
CA ILE A 37 6.55 2.23 0.60
C ILE A 37 7.03 1.95 1.99
N GLY A 38 8.11 2.57 2.38
CA GLY A 38 8.67 2.37 3.69
C GLY A 38 7.96 3.25 4.67
N GLN A 39 8.43 3.24 5.90
CA GLN A 39 7.80 3.99 6.94
C GLN A 39 7.71 5.47 6.64
N LYS A 40 8.73 6.08 6.14
CA LYS A 40 8.68 7.48 5.85
C LYS A 40 7.68 7.85 4.80
N LYS A 41 7.58 7.09 3.75
CA LYS A 41 6.64 7.42 2.71
C LYS A 41 5.24 7.16 3.22
N ALA A 42 5.08 6.15 4.08
CA ALA A 42 3.78 5.87 4.63
C ALA A 42 3.35 7.02 5.54
N GLU A 43 4.30 7.57 6.29
CA GLU A 43 3.98 8.68 7.15
C GLU A 43 3.58 9.88 6.32
N ALA A 44 4.21 10.04 5.17
CA ALA A 44 3.89 11.16 4.30
C ALA A 44 2.47 11.01 3.77
N ILE A 45 2.05 9.76 3.51
CA ILE A 45 0.71 9.53 3.03
C ILE A 45 -0.30 9.92 4.11
N VAL A 46 -0.01 9.52 5.34
CA VAL A 46 -0.92 9.83 6.42
C VAL A 46 -1.00 11.33 6.66
N SER A 47 0.14 12.01 6.57
CA SER A 47 0.15 13.42 6.78
C SER A 47 -0.61 14.13 5.68
N TYR A 48 -0.43 13.68 4.46
CA TYR A 48 -1.08 14.34 3.35
C TYR A 48 -2.60 14.22 3.50
N ARG A 49 -3.09 13.04 3.83
CA ARG A 49 -4.52 12.90 3.93
C ARG A 49 -5.09 13.70 5.08
N THR A 50 -4.30 13.88 6.11
CA THR A 50 -4.76 14.60 7.26
C THR A 50 -4.87 16.08 6.90
N GLU A 51 -3.96 16.57 6.13
CA GLU A 51 -4.01 17.94 5.75
C GLU A 51 -4.82 18.27 4.53
N ASN A 52 -4.93 17.38 3.61
CA ASN A 52 -5.61 17.65 2.37
C ASN A 52 -6.89 16.88 2.10
N GLY A 53 -7.19 15.97 2.98
CA GLY A 53 -8.41 15.21 2.78
C GLY A 53 -8.15 13.86 2.17
N LYS A 54 -9.15 13.06 2.03
CA LYS A 54 -8.99 11.75 1.50
C LYS A 54 -8.54 11.65 0.09
N PHE A 55 -7.84 10.59 -0.22
CA PHE A 55 -7.41 10.35 -1.57
C PHE A 55 -8.60 9.72 -2.30
N LYS A 56 -8.77 10.07 -3.53
CA LYS A 56 -9.84 9.50 -4.31
C LYS A 56 -9.33 8.71 -5.47
N THR A 57 -8.15 8.99 -5.95
CA THR A 57 -7.61 8.30 -7.09
C THR A 57 -6.15 8.01 -6.88
N ASN A 58 -5.60 7.19 -7.75
CA ASN A 58 -4.20 6.88 -7.65
C ASN A 58 -3.38 8.13 -7.93
N GLU A 59 -3.88 9.00 -8.79
CA GLU A 59 -3.18 10.21 -9.09
C GLU A 59 -3.07 11.08 -7.85
N ASP A 60 -4.06 11.04 -6.99
CA ASP A 60 -4.01 11.84 -5.79
C ASP A 60 -2.82 11.41 -4.93
N LEU A 61 -2.52 10.12 -4.93
CA LEU A 61 -1.42 9.65 -4.14
C LEU A 61 -0.10 10.16 -4.66
N MET A 62 -0.01 10.48 -5.93
CA MET A 62 1.22 10.96 -6.46
C MET A 62 1.54 12.36 -5.98
N ASN A 63 0.61 13.01 -5.33
CA ASN A 63 0.86 14.32 -4.81
C ASN A 63 1.67 14.21 -3.51
N VAL A 64 1.77 13.00 -2.98
CA VAL A 64 2.51 12.83 -1.75
C VAL A 64 3.97 12.73 -2.09
N LYS A 65 4.80 13.50 -1.41
CA LYS A 65 6.19 13.49 -1.65
C LYS A 65 6.78 12.12 -1.52
N GLY A 66 7.49 11.66 -2.46
CA GLY A 66 8.12 10.36 -2.42
C GLY A 66 7.33 9.26 -3.10
N ILE A 67 6.12 9.53 -3.51
CA ILE A 67 5.30 8.52 -4.17
C ILE A 67 5.31 8.78 -5.66
N ALA A 68 5.90 7.89 -6.40
CA ALA A 68 6.00 8.08 -7.84
C ALA A 68 5.09 7.14 -8.58
N GLU A 69 4.92 7.37 -9.85
CA GLU A 69 4.07 6.57 -10.64
C GLU A 69 4.40 5.10 -10.60
N LYS A 70 5.64 4.75 -10.65
CA LYS A 70 5.99 3.38 -10.58
C LYS A 70 5.57 2.72 -9.31
N THR A 71 5.61 3.40 -8.22
CA THR A 71 5.22 2.86 -6.94
C THR A 71 3.73 2.60 -6.98
N ILE A 72 2.99 3.49 -7.61
CA ILE A 72 1.56 3.34 -7.69
C ILE A 72 1.25 2.14 -8.58
N GLU A 73 1.93 2.00 -9.67
CA GLU A 73 1.69 0.91 -10.57
C GLU A 73 1.96 -0.43 -9.91
N LYS A 74 3.01 -0.53 -9.17
CA LYS A 74 3.31 -1.74 -8.52
C LYS A 74 2.28 -2.14 -7.53
N ASN A 75 1.57 -1.22 -6.99
CA ASN A 75 0.62 -1.51 -5.95
C ASN A 75 -0.82 -1.25 -6.35
N ALA A 76 -1.05 -0.98 -7.59
CA ALA A 76 -2.37 -0.58 -8.03
C ALA A 76 -3.52 -1.45 -7.55
N GLY A 77 -3.35 -2.71 -7.56
CA GLY A 77 -4.44 -3.56 -7.15
C GLY A 77 -4.65 -3.61 -5.66
N ASP A 78 -3.71 -3.14 -4.90
CA ASP A 78 -3.80 -3.22 -3.47
C ASP A 78 -4.08 -1.88 -2.79
N ILE A 79 -4.22 -0.84 -3.57
CA ILE A 79 -4.49 0.46 -2.98
C ILE A 79 -5.98 0.68 -3.01
N LEU A 80 -6.58 0.79 -1.86
CA LEU A 80 -8.01 1.00 -1.78
C LEU A 80 -8.29 2.37 -1.19
N PHE A 81 -9.40 2.93 -1.59
CA PHE A 81 -9.76 4.25 -1.09
C PHE A 81 -10.99 4.19 -0.18
N SER A 82 -11.43 2.98 0.10
CA SER A 82 -12.53 2.84 1.04
C SER A 82 -12.39 1.47 1.66
N ASN A 83 -13.09 1.19 2.69
CA ASN A 83 -12.98 -0.07 3.37
C ASN A 83 -13.66 -1.20 2.66
N SER A 84 -14.36 -0.91 1.63
CA SER A 84 -15.09 -1.93 0.97
C SER A 84 -14.27 -2.66 -0.03
N LYS A 85 -14.36 -3.95 -0.10
CA LYS A 85 -13.60 -4.66 -1.00
C LYS A 85 -14.09 -4.37 -2.33
N ALA A 86 -15.24 -3.97 -2.50
CA ALA A 86 -15.80 -3.68 -3.75
C ALA A 86 -15.09 -2.55 -4.42
N SER A 87 -14.34 -1.80 -3.68
CA SER A 87 -13.71 -0.67 -4.25
C SER A 87 -12.89 -1.06 -5.44
N LYS A 88 -12.33 -2.20 -5.47
CA LYS A 88 -11.53 -2.59 -6.54
C LYS A 88 -12.40 -2.76 -7.73
N LYS A 89 -13.50 -3.36 -7.61
CA LYS A 89 -14.34 -3.57 -8.68
C LYS A 89 -14.95 -2.29 -9.07
N THR A 90 -15.22 -1.49 -8.20
CA THR A 90 -15.83 -0.24 -8.47
C THR A 90 -14.98 0.53 -9.38
N LYS A 91 -13.70 0.48 -9.19
CA LYS A 91 -12.84 1.18 -9.97
C LYS A 91 -13.01 0.77 -11.35
N LYS A 92 -13.12 -0.43 -11.64
CA LYS A 92 -13.26 -0.89 -12.93
C LYS A 92 -14.56 -0.41 -13.44
N ALA A 93 -15.52 -0.46 -12.73
CA ALA A 93 -16.82 -0.06 -13.14
C ALA A 93 -16.80 1.35 -13.55
N LYS A 94 -16.13 2.17 -12.81
CA LYS A 94 -16.07 3.49 -13.10
C LYS A 94 -15.44 3.69 -14.39
N LYS A 95 -14.46 3.00 -14.71
CA LYS A 95 -13.82 3.18 -15.88
C LYS A 95 -14.76 2.85 -16.95
N ALA A 96 -15.55 1.94 -16.80
CA ALA A 96 -16.45 1.50 -17.79
C ALA A 96 -17.44 2.55 -18.12
N LYS A 97 -17.67 3.43 -17.25
CA LYS A 97 -18.60 4.43 -17.54
C LYS A 97 -18.04 5.39 -18.37
#